data_453e9c6dcc3cd72b9955075259188165
#
_entry.id   453e9c6dcc3cd72b9955075259188165
#
_cell.length_a   1.000
_cell.length_b   1.000
_cell.length_c   1.000
_cell.angle_alpha   90.00
_cell.angle_beta   90.00
_cell.angle_gamma   90.00
#
_symmetry.space_group_name_H-M   'P 1'
#
loop_
_entity.id
_entity.type
_entity.pdbx_description
1 polymer ?
#
loop_
_entity_poly.entity_id
_entity_poly.type
_entity_poly.pdbx_seq_one_letter_code
_entity_poly.pdbx_strand_id
1 'polypeptide(L)'
;MIINTGCRTDIPAFYSKWLMNRIREGYVLVRNPYYPSQVTKYSLSPKVIDCLAFCTKNPEPMLKYLDELSIYKQYWFVTITPYGKDIEPVVPDKEKVIESFKNLSKYIGAKSIGWRYDPIFINKEFDVKKHIESFEKMCKTLKGYTHNCTISFLDLYEKVKRNAPNLRPPTKEEQIQIAKEFYRIGKENDIIIHSCCEKTFLAEYGLKCNGCMSQEIIEKSIESKLEPQKKKNLRQECNCLMGNDIGAYNTCGHLCKYCYANANKDLVIQNIKKHNENAPFLIGNVEKGDKITEAKQKSWIASFNEQISFI
;
A
#
# COMPACT_ATOMS: atom_id res chain seq x y z
N MET A 1 -4.71 -0.28 16.57
CA MET A 1 -5.07 0.38 15.28
C MET A 1 -4.01 0.16 14.21
N ILE A 2 -4.29 0.44 12.92
CA ILE A 2 -3.33 0.32 11.81
C ILE A 2 -2.82 1.71 11.43
N ILE A 3 -1.52 1.85 11.19
CA ILE A 3 -0.89 3.03 10.59
C ILE A 3 -0.42 2.67 9.18
N ASN A 4 -0.83 3.47 8.19
CA ASN A 4 -0.44 3.33 6.78
C ASN A 4 0.66 4.32 6.42
N THR A 5 1.62 3.87 5.61
CA THR A 5 2.78 4.67 5.20
C THR A 5 2.83 4.93 3.68
N GLY A 6 1.79 4.59 2.93
CA GLY A 6 1.90 4.61 1.47
C GLY A 6 0.62 4.87 0.68
N CYS A 7 -0.45 5.41 1.29
CA CYS A 7 -1.66 5.74 0.52
C CYS A 7 -1.53 7.08 -0.23
N ARG A 8 -0.84 8.06 0.35
CA ARG A 8 -0.67 9.41 -0.23
C ARG A 8 0.72 9.70 -0.77
N THR A 9 1.69 8.83 -0.44
CA THR A 9 3.08 8.90 -0.90
C THR A 9 3.72 7.52 -0.76
N ASP A 10 5.01 7.40 -1.07
CA ASP A 10 5.79 6.18 -0.81
C ASP A 10 6.86 6.50 0.25
N ILE A 11 6.48 6.37 1.53
CA ILE A 11 7.38 6.64 2.66
C ILE A 11 8.56 5.67 2.66
N PRO A 12 8.39 4.35 2.48
CA PRO A 12 9.50 3.41 2.42
C PRO A 12 10.57 3.78 1.38
N ALA A 13 10.14 4.22 0.20
CA ALA A 13 11.06 4.53 -0.89
C ALA A 13 11.82 5.84 -0.70
N PHE A 14 11.18 6.90 -0.15
CA PHE A 14 11.73 8.26 -0.17
C PHE A 14 11.96 8.88 1.19
N TYR A 15 11.30 8.37 2.24
CA TYR A 15 11.24 9.00 3.56
C TYR A 15 11.54 8.00 4.69
N SER A 16 12.28 6.94 4.38
CA SER A 16 12.60 5.87 5.35
C SER A 16 13.31 6.43 6.59
N LYS A 17 14.30 7.31 6.44
CA LYS A 17 15.02 7.93 7.55
C LYS A 17 14.09 8.79 8.42
N TRP A 18 13.21 9.59 7.78
CA TRP A 18 12.21 10.37 8.51
C TRP A 18 11.29 9.47 9.33
N LEU A 19 10.76 8.39 8.74
CA LEU A 19 9.89 7.48 9.46
C LEU A 19 10.58 6.89 10.69
N MET A 20 11.84 6.47 10.56
CA MET A 20 12.60 5.94 11.68
C MET A 20 12.82 6.99 12.76
N ASN A 21 13.11 8.24 12.40
CA ASN A 21 13.18 9.32 13.36
C ASN A 21 11.83 9.55 14.08
N ARG A 22 10.70 9.47 13.36
CA ARG A 22 9.37 9.57 13.97
C ARG A 22 9.07 8.41 14.92
N ILE A 23 9.48 7.19 14.56
CA ILE A 23 9.36 6.00 15.41
C ILE A 23 10.15 6.18 16.71
N ARG A 24 11.39 6.63 16.64
CA ARG A 24 12.25 6.90 17.81
C ARG A 24 11.69 8.01 18.71
N GLU A 25 11.14 9.06 18.12
CA GLU A 25 10.44 10.16 18.82
C GLU A 25 9.07 9.74 19.37
N GLY A 26 8.50 8.64 18.91
CA GLY A 26 7.25 8.08 19.37
C GLY A 26 5.99 8.76 18.88
N TYR A 27 6.07 9.72 17.95
CA TYR A 27 4.90 10.39 17.36
C TYR A 27 5.14 10.99 16.00
N VAL A 28 4.06 11.29 15.29
CA VAL A 28 4.03 11.98 14.01
C VAL A 28 2.88 12.98 13.97
N LEU A 29 3.07 14.12 13.29
CA LEU A 29 2.03 15.11 13.00
C LEU A 29 1.57 14.97 11.56
N VAL A 30 0.27 14.95 11.35
CA VAL A 30 -0.35 14.77 10.04
C VAL A 30 -1.36 15.87 9.78
N ARG A 31 -1.14 16.67 8.73
CA ARG A 31 -2.11 17.68 8.28
C ARG A 31 -3.30 17.02 7.59
N ASN A 32 -4.49 17.54 7.89
CA ASN A 32 -5.67 17.19 7.13
C ASN A 32 -5.51 17.76 5.70
N PRO A 33 -5.61 16.91 4.65
CA PRO A 33 -5.38 17.39 3.28
C PRO A 33 -6.46 18.36 2.76
N TYR A 34 -7.63 18.38 3.39
CA TYR A 34 -8.75 19.27 3.03
C TYR A 34 -8.83 20.53 3.92
N TYR A 35 -8.34 20.42 5.15
CA TYR A 35 -8.32 21.50 6.14
C TYR A 35 -6.93 21.61 6.76
N PRO A 36 -5.97 22.27 6.08
CA PRO A 36 -4.55 22.25 6.45
C PRO A 36 -4.23 22.72 7.87
N SER A 37 -5.03 23.61 8.43
CA SER A 37 -4.87 24.06 9.83
C SER A 37 -5.23 22.99 10.87
N GLN A 38 -5.94 21.94 10.48
CA GLN A 38 -6.24 20.80 11.35
C GLN A 38 -5.09 19.82 11.28
N VAL A 39 -4.45 19.59 12.42
CA VAL A 39 -3.31 18.69 12.57
C VAL A 39 -3.66 17.60 13.57
N THR A 40 -3.41 16.35 13.19
CA THR A 40 -3.57 15.23 14.11
C THR A 40 -2.20 14.71 14.53
N LYS A 41 -1.98 14.58 15.84
CA LYS A 41 -0.82 13.93 16.42
C LYS A 41 -1.14 12.46 16.65
N TYR A 42 -0.42 11.58 15.95
CA TYR A 42 -0.49 10.14 16.16
C TYR A 42 0.68 9.66 17.01
N SER A 43 0.40 8.89 18.04
CA SER A 43 1.41 8.10 18.74
C SER A 43 1.89 6.97 17.85
N LEU A 44 3.18 6.74 17.82
CA LEU A 44 3.81 5.59 17.14
C LEU A 44 4.22 4.49 18.15
N SER A 45 3.65 4.50 19.36
CA SER A 45 3.92 3.46 20.37
C SER A 45 3.42 2.09 19.89
N PRO A 46 4.24 1.02 19.99
CA PRO A 46 3.81 -0.36 19.71
C PRO A 46 2.61 -0.82 20.54
N LYS A 47 2.34 -0.16 21.70
CA LYS A 47 1.19 -0.49 22.55
C LYS A 47 -0.17 -0.15 21.95
N VAL A 48 -0.22 0.77 20.96
CA VAL A 48 -1.46 1.22 20.32
C VAL A 48 -1.50 0.91 18.83
N ILE A 49 -0.37 0.52 18.24
CA ILE A 49 -0.26 0.14 16.83
C ILE A 49 -0.29 -1.39 16.73
N ASP A 50 -1.37 -1.93 16.19
CA ASP A 50 -1.54 -3.36 15.95
C ASP A 50 -0.81 -3.83 14.69
N CYS A 51 -0.67 -2.94 13.70
CA CYS A 51 0.04 -3.20 12.47
C CYS A 51 0.57 -1.90 11.84
N LEU A 52 1.84 -1.89 11.45
CA LEU A 52 2.39 -0.94 10.49
C LEU A 52 2.17 -1.49 9.08
N ALA A 53 1.36 -0.80 8.30
CA ALA A 53 1.09 -1.18 6.91
C ALA A 53 1.94 -0.33 5.96
N PHE A 54 2.82 -0.99 5.23
CA PHE A 54 3.72 -0.37 4.26
C PHE A 54 3.20 -0.60 2.84
N CYS A 55 3.07 0.46 2.06
CA CYS A 55 2.75 0.37 0.64
C CYS A 55 3.85 1.07 -0.16
N THR A 56 4.55 0.33 -1.02
CA THR A 56 5.74 0.85 -1.70
C THR A 56 5.94 0.23 -3.09
N LYS A 57 6.63 0.95 -3.96
CA LYS A 57 7.22 0.44 -5.20
C LYS A 57 8.72 0.16 -5.08
N ASN A 58 9.31 0.47 -3.92
CA ASN A 58 10.72 0.23 -3.67
C ASN A 58 10.97 0.03 -2.17
N PRO A 59 10.97 -1.19 -1.66
CA PRO A 59 11.21 -1.44 -0.25
C PRO A 59 12.69 -1.30 0.18
N GLU A 60 13.62 -1.26 -0.78
CA GLU A 60 15.05 -1.32 -0.54
C GLU A 60 15.56 -0.33 0.55
N PRO A 61 15.17 0.99 0.53
CA PRO A 61 15.68 1.94 1.53
C PRO A 61 15.27 1.63 2.98
N MET A 62 14.23 0.80 3.18
CA MET A 62 13.78 0.38 4.51
C MET A 62 14.45 -0.91 5.01
N LEU A 63 15.05 -1.71 4.13
CA LEU A 63 15.60 -3.02 4.50
C LEU A 63 16.62 -2.94 5.65
N LYS A 64 17.44 -1.90 5.66
CA LYS A 64 18.44 -1.66 6.72
C LYS A 64 17.85 -1.33 8.10
N TYR A 65 16.55 -1.10 8.20
CA TYR A 65 15.87 -0.77 9.44
C TYR A 65 14.96 -1.90 9.95
N LEU A 66 14.96 -3.06 9.32
CA LEU A 66 14.04 -4.15 9.66
C LEU A 66 14.22 -4.64 11.10
N ASP A 67 15.46 -4.68 11.60
CA ASP A 67 15.73 -5.07 12.99
C ASP A 67 15.07 -4.10 13.99
N GLU A 68 15.18 -2.80 13.74
CA GLU A 68 14.55 -1.77 14.58
C GLU A 68 13.02 -1.79 14.46
N LEU A 69 12.50 -2.17 13.30
CA LEU A 69 11.07 -2.33 13.05
C LEU A 69 10.48 -3.62 13.61
N SER A 70 11.29 -4.57 14.07
CA SER A 70 10.85 -5.89 14.56
C SER A 70 9.94 -5.82 15.79
N ILE A 71 9.96 -4.71 16.54
CA ILE A 71 9.06 -4.45 17.66
C ILE A 71 7.61 -4.23 17.24
N TYR A 72 7.35 -4.00 15.93
CA TYR A 72 6.02 -3.85 15.36
C TYR A 72 5.61 -5.07 14.57
N LYS A 73 4.35 -5.44 14.64
CA LYS A 73 3.72 -6.28 13.64
C LYS A 73 3.57 -5.48 12.35
N GLN A 74 3.88 -6.08 11.21
CA GLN A 74 4.00 -5.39 9.93
C GLN A 74 3.20 -6.12 8.86
N TYR A 75 2.64 -5.37 7.90
CA TYR A 75 2.18 -5.90 6.64
C TYR A 75 2.66 -5.01 5.49
N TRP A 76 3.25 -5.62 4.48
CA TRP A 76 3.85 -4.92 3.35
C TRP A 76 3.08 -5.18 2.07
N PHE A 77 2.79 -4.11 1.33
CA PHE A 77 2.34 -4.19 -0.05
C PHE A 77 3.47 -3.70 -0.93
N VAL A 78 4.01 -4.56 -1.77
CA VAL A 78 5.00 -4.13 -2.74
C VAL A 78 4.38 -4.18 -4.13
N THR A 79 4.30 -3.02 -4.76
CA THR A 79 3.74 -2.89 -6.10
C THR A 79 4.82 -3.16 -7.14
N ILE A 80 4.64 -4.23 -7.90
CA ILE A 80 5.51 -4.61 -9.04
C ILE A 80 4.61 -4.79 -10.25
N THR A 81 4.84 -3.95 -11.26
CA THR A 81 4.10 -3.88 -12.52
C THR A 81 5.04 -4.11 -13.70
N PRO A 82 4.57 -4.45 -14.90
CA PRO A 82 5.43 -4.65 -16.06
C PRO A 82 5.90 -3.34 -16.72
N TYR A 83 5.41 -2.18 -16.24
CA TYR A 83 5.59 -0.90 -16.92
C TYR A 83 7.02 -0.38 -16.87
N GLY A 84 7.47 0.21 -17.98
CA GLY A 84 8.78 0.83 -18.15
C GLY A 84 8.86 2.27 -17.62
N LYS A 85 9.99 2.90 -17.87
CA LYS A 85 10.29 4.28 -17.43
C LYS A 85 9.41 5.34 -18.12
N ASP A 86 8.80 5.01 -19.23
CA ASP A 86 7.81 5.85 -19.92
C ASP A 86 6.53 6.05 -19.10
N ILE A 87 6.14 5.06 -18.28
CA ILE A 87 4.96 5.08 -17.38
C ILE A 87 5.37 5.31 -15.94
N GLU A 88 6.46 4.70 -15.49
CA GLU A 88 6.98 4.75 -14.11
C GLU A 88 8.41 5.33 -14.07
N PRO A 89 8.59 6.65 -14.33
CA PRO A 89 9.89 7.25 -14.65
C PRO A 89 10.99 7.01 -13.62
N VAL A 90 10.63 7.00 -12.33
CA VAL A 90 11.63 6.97 -11.24
C VAL A 90 11.51 5.68 -10.40
N VAL A 91 10.61 4.76 -10.75
CA VAL A 91 10.59 3.44 -10.12
C VAL A 91 11.88 2.69 -10.48
N PRO A 92 12.58 2.05 -9.54
CA PRO A 92 13.77 1.25 -9.86
C PRO A 92 13.48 0.13 -10.87
N ASP A 93 14.53 -0.45 -11.44
CA ASP A 93 14.42 -1.59 -12.34
C ASP A 93 13.73 -2.75 -11.64
N LYS A 94 12.87 -3.46 -12.37
CA LYS A 94 11.96 -4.45 -11.77
C LYS A 94 12.73 -5.59 -11.10
N GLU A 95 13.87 -5.98 -11.64
CA GLU A 95 14.75 -7.00 -11.07
C GLU A 95 15.24 -6.59 -9.67
N LYS A 96 15.64 -5.32 -9.48
CA LYS A 96 16.05 -4.78 -8.17
C LYS A 96 14.89 -4.76 -7.18
N VAL A 97 13.69 -4.37 -7.63
CA VAL A 97 12.51 -4.37 -6.77
C VAL A 97 12.12 -5.80 -6.36
N ILE A 98 12.20 -6.76 -7.29
CA ILE A 98 11.95 -8.18 -7.03
C ILE A 98 12.97 -8.74 -6.03
N GLU A 99 14.25 -8.39 -6.17
CA GLU A 99 15.28 -8.81 -5.24
C GLU A 99 15.00 -8.25 -3.82
N SER A 100 14.72 -6.95 -3.72
CA SER A 100 14.35 -6.32 -2.45
C SER A 100 13.08 -6.93 -1.84
N PHE A 101 12.09 -7.28 -2.67
CA PHE A 101 10.89 -8.00 -2.26
C PHE A 101 11.24 -9.35 -1.63
N LYS A 102 12.09 -10.14 -2.30
CA LYS A 102 12.51 -11.46 -1.81
C LYS A 102 13.30 -11.35 -0.50
N ASN A 103 14.19 -10.38 -0.39
CA ASN A 103 14.96 -10.14 0.82
C ASN A 103 14.04 -9.72 1.99
N LEU A 104 13.10 -8.83 1.74
CA LEU A 104 12.08 -8.45 2.71
C LEU A 104 11.25 -9.66 3.14
N SER A 105 10.76 -10.46 2.19
CA SER A 105 9.96 -11.66 2.46
C SER A 105 10.71 -12.69 3.32
N LYS A 106 12.00 -12.90 3.07
CA LYS A 106 12.83 -13.80 3.89
C LYS A 106 12.93 -13.33 5.34
N TYR A 107 12.90 -12.02 5.57
CA TYR A 107 13.02 -11.44 6.91
C TYR A 107 11.69 -11.47 7.67
N ILE A 108 10.59 -10.98 7.05
CA ILE A 108 9.30 -10.81 7.73
C ILE A 108 8.35 -12.01 7.56
N GLY A 109 8.67 -12.94 6.68
CA GLY A 109 7.84 -14.08 6.29
C GLY A 109 6.83 -13.77 5.16
N ALA A 110 6.56 -14.75 4.33
CA ALA A 110 5.68 -14.65 3.16
C ALA A 110 4.22 -14.29 3.50
N LYS A 111 3.78 -14.49 4.73
CA LYS A 111 2.44 -14.11 5.24
C LYS A 111 2.29 -12.61 5.41
N SER A 112 3.41 -11.91 5.69
CA SER A 112 3.43 -10.47 6.04
C SER A 112 3.75 -9.57 4.84
N ILE A 113 3.83 -10.14 3.65
CA ILE A 113 4.08 -9.40 2.40
C ILE A 113 3.11 -9.83 1.31
N GLY A 114 2.46 -8.86 0.66
CA GLY A 114 1.61 -9.04 -0.51
C GLY A 114 2.21 -8.35 -1.74
N TRP A 115 2.11 -9.00 -2.87
CA TRP A 115 2.41 -8.39 -4.16
C TRP A 115 1.20 -7.59 -4.66
N ARG A 116 1.41 -6.41 -5.24
CA ARG A 116 0.39 -5.65 -5.97
C ARG A 116 0.76 -5.54 -7.43
N TYR A 117 -0.13 -6.03 -8.28
CA TYR A 117 -0.09 -5.83 -9.72
C TYR A 117 -1.17 -4.80 -10.09
N ASP A 118 -0.88 -3.53 -9.83
CA ASP A 118 -1.86 -2.44 -9.75
C ASP A 118 -1.25 -1.08 -10.17
N PRO A 119 -1.95 -0.32 -11.02
CA PRO A 119 -3.19 -0.63 -11.73
C PRO A 119 -2.96 -1.41 -13.02
N ILE A 120 -3.97 -2.12 -13.50
CA ILE A 120 -4.00 -2.72 -14.84
C ILE A 120 -4.70 -1.75 -15.79
N PHE A 121 -4.04 -1.40 -16.89
CA PHE A 121 -4.59 -0.57 -17.95
C PHE A 121 -4.27 -1.17 -19.33
N ILE A 122 -4.99 -0.76 -20.36
CA ILE A 122 -4.74 -1.18 -21.74
C ILE A 122 -4.22 0.00 -22.55
N ASN A 123 -3.19 -0.26 -23.34
CA ASN A 123 -2.66 0.63 -24.38
C ASN A 123 -2.06 -0.20 -25.53
N LYS A 124 -1.31 0.43 -26.46
CA LYS A 124 -0.70 -0.26 -27.62
C LYS A 124 0.37 -1.29 -27.21
N GLU A 125 1.06 -1.09 -26.11
CA GLU A 125 2.15 -1.96 -25.64
C GLU A 125 1.62 -3.02 -24.65
N PHE A 126 0.67 -2.65 -23.81
CA PHE A 126 0.09 -3.50 -22.77
C PHE A 126 -1.37 -3.82 -23.11
N ASP A 127 -1.57 -4.85 -23.93
CA ASP A 127 -2.85 -5.51 -24.14
C ASP A 127 -3.08 -6.64 -23.13
N VAL A 128 -4.22 -7.32 -23.21
CA VAL A 128 -4.57 -8.45 -22.32
C VAL A 128 -3.51 -9.55 -22.36
N LYS A 129 -3.03 -9.91 -23.57
CA LYS A 129 -2.02 -10.96 -23.75
C LYS A 129 -0.72 -10.59 -23.05
N LYS A 130 -0.26 -9.36 -23.25
CA LYS A 130 0.96 -8.85 -22.62
C LYS A 130 0.87 -8.83 -21.10
N HIS A 131 -0.31 -8.48 -20.54
CA HIS A 131 -0.55 -8.57 -19.09
C HIS A 131 -0.46 -10.01 -18.58
N ILE A 132 -1.06 -10.97 -19.28
CA ILE A 132 -1.03 -12.39 -18.89
C ILE A 132 0.41 -12.91 -18.89
N GLU A 133 1.18 -12.68 -19.95
CA GLU A 133 2.58 -13.09 -20.08
C GLU A 133 3.45 -12.47 -18.96
N SER A 134 3.28 -11.17 -18.70
CA SER A 134 4.03 -10.45 -17.66
C SER A 134 3.68 -10.93 -16.27
N PHE A 135 2.40 -11.17 -16.03
CA PHE A 135 1.90 -11.67 -14.74
C PHE A 135 2.43 -13.08 -14.46
N GLU A 136 2.39 -13.97 -15.45
CA GLU A 136 2.90 -15.33 -15.32
C GLU A 136 4.40 -15.36 -14.96
N LYS A 137 5.21 -14.55 -15.67
CA LYS A 137 6.64 -14.42 -15.37
C LYS A 137 6.88 -13.94 -13.94
N MET A 138 6.16 -12.91 -13.50
CA MET A 138 6.29 -12.37 -12.14
C MET A 138 5.80 -13.35 -11.09
N CYS A 139 4.67 -14.03 -11.33
CA CYS A 139 4.09 -15.02 -10.45
C CYS A 139 5.08 -16.17 -10.17
N LYS A 140 5.67 -16.73 -11.24
CA LYS A 140 6.73 -17.74 -11.14
C LYS A 140 7.94 -17.25 -10.34
N THR A 141 8.32 -15.99 -10.54
CA THR A 141 9.48 -15.38 -9.86
C THR A 141 9.23 -15.13 -8.37
N LEU A 142 7.98 -14.86 -7.97
CA LEU A 142 7.58 -14.55 -6.61
C LEU A 142 7.01 -15.75 -5.85
N LYS A 143 6.91 -16.93 -6.49
CA LYS A 143 6.47 -18.18 -5.85
C LYS A 143 7.28 -18.45 -4.59
N GLY A 144 6.58 -18.71 -3.48
CA GLY A 144 7.18 -18.99 -2.17
C GLY A 144 7.59 -17.74 -1.38
N TYR A 145 7.58 -16.54 -1.99
CA TYR A 145 7.89 -15.29 -1.31
C TYR A 145 6.66 -14.48 -0.89
N THR A 146 5.49 -14.84 -1.40
CA THR A 146 4.19 -14.27 -1.00
C THR A 146 3.09 -15.28 -1.24
N HIS A 147 1.98 -15.15 -0.49
CA HIS A 147 0.78 -15.94 -0.69
C HIS A 147 -0.35 -15.14 -1.35
N ASN A 148 -0.17 -13.83 -1.54
CA ASN A 148 -1.22 -12.96 -2.01
C ASN A 148 -0.73 -12.02 -3.13
N CYS A 149 -1.54 -11.90 -4.19
CA CYS A 149 -1.41 -10.84 -5.16
C CYS A 149 -2.71 -10.04 -5.21
N THR A 150 -2.62 -8.71 -5.17
CA THR A 150 -3.78 -7.85 -5.32
C THR A 150 -3.71 -7.11 -6.65
N ILE A 151 -4.80 -7.17 -7.39
CA ILE A 151 -4.98 -6.42 -8.64
C ILE A 151 -6.04 -5.34 -8.49
N SER A 152 -5.95 -4.28 -9.29
CA SER A 152 -7.04 -3.36 -9.59
C SER A 152 -6.91 -2.84 -11.02
N PHE A 153 -8.03 -2.36 -11.58
CA PHE A 153 -8.04 -1.75 -12.89
C PHE A 153 -7.88 -0.22 -12.77
N LEU A 154 -7.44 0.39 -13.84
CA LEU A 154 -7.17 1.83 -13.86
C LEU A 154 -8.47 2.64 -13.67
N ASP A 155 -8.46 3.53 -12.68
CA ASP A 155 -9.47 4.59 -12.54
C ASP A 155 -9.06 5.82 -13.36
N LEU A 156 -9.92 6.29 -14.23
CA LEU A 156 -9.68 7.47 -15.06
C LEU A 156 -10.00 8.78 -14.30
N TYR A 157 -9.12 9.13 -13.34
CA TYR A 157 -9.16 10.47 -12.76
C TYR A 157 -8.77 11.53 -13.80
N GLU A 158 -9.27 12.76 -13.68
CA GLU A 158 -8.99 13.85 -14.64
C GLU A 158 -7.49 14.08 -14.85
N LYS A 159 -6.68 13.93 -13.80
CA LYS A 159 -5.23 14.02 -13.92
C LYS A 159 -4.60 12.85 -14.69
N VAL A 160 -5.18 11.65 -14.62
CA VAL A 160 -4.71 10.50 -15.38
C VAL A 160 -5.00 10.71 -16.87
N LYS A 161 -6.20 11.16 -17.20
CA LYS A 161 -6.58 11.52 -18.60
C LYS A 161 -5.62 12.54 -19.19
N ARG A 162 -5.21 13.54 -18.38
CA ARG A 162 -4.26 14.58 -18.83
C ARG A 162 -2.83 14.06 -18.94
N ASN A 163 -2.35 13.30 -17.97
CA ASN A 163 -0.94 12.87 -17.87
C ASN A 163 -0.64 11.63 -18.70
N ALA A 164 -1.66 10.84 -19.03
CA ALA A 164 -1.54 9.57 -19.74
C ALA A 164 -2.78 9.31 -20.63
N PRO A 165 -3.05 10.15 -21.63
CA PRO A 165 -4.27 10.09 -22.43
C PRO A 165 -4.40 8.79 -23.24
N ASN A 166 -3.31 8.06 -23.45
CA ASN A 166 -3.27 6.80 -24.19
C ASN A 166 -3.61 5.58 -23.32
N LEU A 167 -3.81 5.75 -22.02
CA LEU A 167 -4.19 4.68 -21.13
C LEU A 167 -5.71 4.61 -21.02
N ARG A 168 -6.25 3.40 -21.10
CA ARG A 168 -7.67 3.15 -20.82
C ARG A 168 -7.85 2.01 -19.83
N PRO A 169 -8.92 1.99 -19.04
CA PRO A 169 -9.28 0.80 -18.27
C PRO A 169 -9.63 -0.35 -19.22
N PRO A 170 -9.43 -1.60 -18.80
CA PRO A 170 -9.93 -2.77 -19.54
C PRO A 170 -11.46 -2.75 -19.64
N THR A 171 -12.02 -3.21 -20.77
CA THR A 171 -13.46 -3.49 -20.89
C THR A 171 -13.87 -4.62 -19.94
N LYS A 172 -15.18 -4.82 -19.75
CA LYS A 172 -15.67 -5.91 -18.89
C LYS A 172 -15.20 -7.29 -19.39
N GLU A 173 -15.18 -7.51 -20.68
CA GLU A 173 -14.70 -8.75 -21.33
C GLU A 173 -13.21 -8.96 -21.09
N GLU A 174 -12.40 -7.89 -21.25
CA GLU A 174 -10.97 -7.90 -20.96
C GLU A 174 -10.70 -8.16 -19.48
N GLN A 175 -11.47 -7.56 -18.56
CA GLN A 175 -11.38 -7.81 -17.11
C GLN A 175 -11.67 -9.27 -16.78
N ILE A 176 -12.68 -9.87 -17.39
CA ILE A 176 -13.03 -11.28 -17.21
C ILE A 176 -11.90 -12.19 -17.73
N GLN A 177 -11.35 -11.89 -18.91
CA GLN A 177 -10.25 -12.67 -19.47
C GLN A 177 -9.00 -12.60 -18.57
N ILE A 178 -8.63 -11.40 -18.11
CA ILE A 178 -7.51 -11.20 -17.18
C ILE A 178 -7.77 -11.96 -15.88
N ALA A 179 -8.97 -11.86 -15.31
CA ALA A 179 -9.31 -12.51 -14.05
C ALA A 179 -9.17 -14.03 -14.13
N LYS A 180 -9.70 -14.67 -15.18
CA LYS A 180 -9.62 -16.12 -15.41
C LYS A 180 -8.16 -16.58 -15.49
N GLU A 181 -7.36 -15.90 -16.30
CA GLU A 181 -5.97 -16.31 -16.50
C GLU A 181 -5.11 -16.02 -15.25
N PHE A 182 -5.32 -14.89 -14.59
CA PHE A 182 -4.59 -14.58 -13.35
C PHE A 182 -4.95 -15.56 -12.23
N TYR A 183 -6.22 -15.97 -12.13
CA TYR A 183 -6.63 -17.02 -11.19
C TYR A 183 -5.93 -18.34 -11.49
N ARG A 184 -5.94 -18.79 -12.76
CA ARG A 184 -5.25 -20.03 -13.17
C ARG A 184 -3.77 -19.99 -12.81
N ILE A 185 -3.07 -18.91 -13.24
CA ILE A 185 -1.63 -18.72 -12.98
C ILE A 185 -1.34 -18.65 -11.48
N GLY A 186 -2.16 -17.91 -10.73
CA GLY A 186 -2.03 -17.81 -9.28
C GLY A 186 -2.13 -19.16 -8.59
N LYS A 187 -3.12 -19.96 -8.98
CA LYS A 187 -3.31 -21.33 -8.44
C LYS A 187 -2.12 -22.24 -8.71
N GLU A 188 -1.51 -22.18 -9.90
CA GLU A 188 -0.32 -22.95 -10.27
C GLU A 188 0.94 -22.54 -9.48
N ASN A 189 0.93 -21.34 -8.91
CA ASN A 189 2.06 -20.77 -8.20
C ASN A 189 1.81 -20.54 -6.69
N ASP A 190 0.73 -21.08 -6.13
CA ASP A 190 0.35 -20.96 -4.72
C ASP A 190 0.15 -19.49 -4.26
N ILE A 191 -0.33 -18.62 -5.18
CA ILE A 191 -0.62 -17.22 -4.92
C ILE A 191 -2.12 -16.96 -5.09
N ILE A 192 -2.78 -16.52 -4.03
CA ILE A 192 -4.20 -16.13 -4.04
C ILE A 192 -4.35 -14.75 -4.67
N ILE A 193 -5.25 -14.64 -5.65
CA ILE A 193 -5.50 -13.38 -6.34
C ILE A 193 -6.68 -12.66 -5.69
N HIS A 194 -6.43 -11.43 -5.23
CA HIS A 194 -7.41 -10.52 -4.67
C HIS A 194 -7.70 -9.39 -5.65
N SER A 195 -8.93 -8.87 -5.64
CA SER A 195 -9.25 -7.60 -6.28
C SER A 195 -9.53 -6.51 -5.24
N CYS A 196 -9.11 -5.29 -5.52
CA CYS A 196 -9.28 -4.15 -4.62
C CYS A 196 -10.06 -3.02 -5.31
N CYS A 197 -11.16 -2.59 -4.69
CA CYS A 197 -12.07 -1.57 -5.22
C CYS A 197 -12.66 -1.92 -6.59
N GLU A 198 -12.85 -3.21 -6.86
CA GLU A 198 -13.45 -3.73 -8.07
C GLU A 198 -14.83 -4.35 -7.77
N LYS A 199 -15.65 -4.46 -8.81
CA LYS A 199 -16.98 -5.07 -8.69
C LYS A 199 -16.88 -6.55 -8.32
N THR A 200 -17.84 -7.02 -7.54
CA THR A 200 -17.88 -8.39 -7.01
C THR A 200 -18.02 -9.49 -8.05
N PHE A 201 -18.39 -9.16 -9.31
CA PHE A 201 -18.53 -10.15 -10.38
C PHE A 201 -17.22 -10.92 -10.67
N LEU A 202 -16.07 -10.36 -10.31
CA LEU A 202 -14.78 -11.04 -10.48
C LEU A 202 -14.65 -12.28 -9.57
N ALA A 203 -15.47 -12.38 -8.52
CA ALA A 203 -15.52 -13.56 -7.66
C ALA A 203 -15.99 -14.82 -8.40
N GLU A 204 -16.85 -14.68 -9.42
CA GLU A 204 -17.32 -15.78 -10.28
C GLU A 204 -16.16 -16.43 -11.06
N TYR A 205 -15.05 -15.71 -11.21
CA TYR A 205 -13.84 -16.18 -11.91
C TYR A 205 -12.71 -16.56 -10.94
N GLY A 206 -13.02 -16.73 -9.65
CA GLY A 206 -12.11 -17.27 -8.64
C GLY A 206 -11.32 -16.24 -7.85
N LEU A 207 -11.48 -14.94 -8.11
CA LEU A 207 -10.79 -13.89 -7.37
C LEU A 207 -11.46 -13.64 -6.01
N LYS A 208 -10.64 -13.34 -4.99
CA LYS A 208 -11.16 -12.85 -3.71
C LYS A 208 -11.41 -11.35 -3.77
N CYS A 209 -12.67 -10.92 -3.79
CA CYS A 209 -13.07 -9.50 -3.87
C CYS A 209 -13.14 -8.85 -2.47
N ASN A 210 -12.18 -9.11 -1.60
CA ASN A 210 -12.14 -8.66 -0.21
C ASN A 210 -11.14 -7.52 0.06
N GLY A 211 -10.51 -6.98 -0.99
CA GLY A 211 -9.56 -5.88 -0.89
C GLY A 211 -8.13 -6.30 -0.57
N CYS A 212 -7.24 -5.31 -0.59
CA CYS A 212 -5.80 -5.51 -0.44
C CYS A 212 -5.34 -5.61 1.03
N MET A 213 -6.11 -5.05 1.95
CA MET A 213 -5.90 -5.09 3.41
C MET A 213 -7.16 -5.60 4.10
N SER A 214 -7.66 -6.75 3.67
CA SER A 214 -8.81 -7.35 4.36
C SER A 214 -8.44 -7.72 5.80
N GLN A 215 -9.44 -7.83 6.67
CA GLN A 215 -9.23 -8.26 8.04
C GLN A 215 -8.52 -9.60 8.08
N GLU A 216 -8.92 -10.56 7.23
CA GLU A 216 -8.30 -11.89 7.12
C GLU A 216 -6.79 -11.81 6.81
N ILE A 217 -6.39 -10.94 5.86
CA ILE A 217 -4.99 -10.77 5.47
C ILE A 217 -4.18 -10.20 6.64
N ILE A 218 -4.71 -9.14 7.28
CA ILE A 218 -4.00 -8.51 8.40
C ILE A 218 -3.92 -9.44 9.60
N GLU A 219 -5.01 -10.12 9.99
CA GLU A 219 -5.00 -11.08 11.11
C GLU A 219 -4.00 -12.21 10.89
N LYS A 220 -3.89 -12.73 9.66
CA LYS A 220 -2.88 -13.73 9.31
C LYS A 220 -1.45 -13.20 9.40
N SER A 221 -1.24 -11.94 8.99
CA SER A 221 0.07 -11.29 9.04
C SER A 221 0.54 -11.03 10.46
N ILE A 222 -0.34 -10.52 11.32
CA ILE A 222 -0.01 -10.16 12.70
C ILE A 222 -0.20 -11.30 13.70
N GLU A 223 -0.74 -12.45 13.25
CA GLU A 223 -1.06 -13.62 14.05
C GLU A 223 -1.95 -13.29 15.27
N SER A 224 -2.93 -12.41 15.08
CA SER A 224 -3.85 -11.96 16.11
C SER A 224 -5.21 -11.65 15.53
N LYS A 225 -6.29 -11.92 16.29
CA LYS A 225 -7.65 -11.53 15.93
C LYS A 225 -7.88 -10.05 16.19
N LEU A 226 -8.60 -9.42 15.28
CA LEU A 226 -8.95 -8.00 15.36
C LEU A 226 -10.45 -7.82 15.54
N GLU A 227 -10.82 -6.91 16.42
CA GLU A 227 -12.17 -6.37 16.57
C GLU A 227 -12.20 -4.95 15.98
N PRO A 228 -12.34 -4.82 14.66
CA PRO A 228 -12.25 -3.52 14.03
C PRO A 228 -13.47 -2.67 14.35
N GLN A 229 -13.24 -1.40 14.64
CA GLN A 229 -14.32 -0.45 14.77
C GLN A 229 -15.03 -0.25 13.44
N LYS A 230 -16.33 0.13 13.47
CA LYS A 230 -17.13 0.37 12.27
C LYS A 230 -16.40 1.27 11.28
N LYS A 231 -16.23 0.77 10.07
CA LYS A 231 -15.49 1.45 8.98
C LYS A 231 -16.30 2.57 8.35
N LYS A 232 -15.62 3.68 8.04
CA LYS A 232 -16.02 4.57 6.94
C LYS A 232 -14.98 4.37 5.83
N ASN A 233 -15.31 3.57 4.83
CA ASN A 233 -14.45 3.43 3.66
C ASN A 233 -14.59 4.69 2.78
N LEU A 234 -13.46 5.21 2.27
CA LEU A 234 -13.45 6.34 1.33
C LEU A 234 -14.03 5.98 -0.04
N ARG A 235 -14.04 4.70 -0.39
CA ARG A 235 -14.62 4.15 -1.62
C ARG A 235 -15.69 3.12 -1.26
N GLN A 236 -16.82 3.17 -1.96
CA GLN A 236 -17.98 2.33 -1.71
C GLN A 236 -17.66 0.82 -1.80
N GLU A 237 -16.75 0.43 -2.69
CA GLU A 237 -16.38 -0.95 -2.94
C GLU A 237 -15.10 -1.40 -2.20
N CYS A 238 -14.56 -0.57 -1.29
CA CYS A 238 -13.36 -0.89 -0.53
C CYS A 238 -13.70 -1.70 0.74
N ASN A 239 -13.23 -2.94 0.79
CA ASN A 239 -13.36 -3.84 1.95
C ASN A 239 -12.11 -3.90 2.84
N CYS A 240 -11.15 -2.99 2.64
CA CYS A 240 -9.92 -2.97 3.41
C CYS A 240 -10.12 -2.48 4.85
N LEU A 241 -9.34 -3.01 5.79
CA LEU A 241 -9.13 -2.42 7.10
C LEU A 241 -8.28 -1.16 6.94
N MET A 242 -8.95 -0.02 6.65
CA MET A 242 -8.24 1.24 6.48
C MET A 242 -7.66 1.71 7.80
N GLY A 243 -6.34 1.87 7.82
CA GLY A 243 -5.63 2.56 8.89
C GLY A 243 -5.56 4.07 8.66
N ASN A 244 -4.86 4.77 9.55
CA ASN A 244 -4.56 6.19 9.36
C ASN A 244 -3.27 6.34 8.54
N ASP A 245 -3.37 7.02 7.41
CA ASP A 245 -2.22 7.30 6.55
C ASP A 245 -1.44 8.51 7.05
N ILE A 246 -0.14 8.34 7.24
CA ILE A 246 0.76 9.41 7.72
C ILE A 246 1.54 10.12 6.61
N GLY A 247 1.25 9.80 5.35
CA GLY A 247 1.82 10.46 4.17
C GLY A 247 1.17 11.81 3.85
N ALA A 248 1.68 12.45 2.81
CA ALA A 248 1.15 13.70 2.25
C ALA A 248 1.01 13.58 0.73
N TYR A 249 -0.03 14.19 0.15
CA TYR A 249 -0.20 14.26 -1.31
C TYR A 249 0.91 15.10 -1.96
N ASN A 250 1.20 14.82 -3.23
CA ASN A 250 2.21 15.52 -4.03
C ASN A 250 3.62 15.45 -3.43
N THR A 251 4.00 14.27 -2.91
CA THR A 251 5.32 14.06 -2.32
C THR A 251 5.99 12.78 -2.81
N CYS A 252 5.30 11.94 -3.57
CA CYS A 252 5.86 10.68 -4.08
C CYS A 252 6.79 10.93 -5.28
N GLY A 253 8.07 10.62 -5.11
CA GLY A 253 9.12 10.83 -6.12
C GLY A 253 9.09 9.84 -7.28
N HIS A 254 8.28 8.80 -7.28
CA HIS A 254 8.17 7.85 -8.40
C HIS A 254 7.60 8.47 -9.66
N LEU A 255 6.76 9.49 -9.56
CA LEU A 255 6.17 10.26 -10.66
C LEU A 255 5.39 9.39 -11.68
N CYS A 256 4.81 8.28 -11.24
CA CYS A 256 4.00 7.42 -12.10
C CYS A 256 2.88 8.21 -12.79
N LYS A 257 2.72 8.07 -14.10
CA LYS A 257 1.78 8.86 -14.90
C LYS A 257 0.31 8.63 -14.54
N TYR A 258 -0.02 7.44 -14.04
CA TYR A 258 -1.37 7.06 -13.61
C TYR A 258 -1.66 7.39 -12.13
N CYS A 259 -0.71 8.02 -11.41
CA CYS A 259 -0.83 8.18 -9.96
C CYS A 259 -1.92 9.17 -9.57
N TYR A 260 -2.80 8.77 -8.66
CA TYR A 260 -3.84 9.65 -8.10
C TYR A 260 -3.28 10.62 -7.03
N ALA A 261 -2.15 10.29 -6.40
CA ALA A 261 -1.62 11.04 -5.25
C ALA A 261 -0.81 12.28 -5.65
N ASN A 262 -0.28 12.33 -6.87
CA ASN A 262 0.48 13.46 -7.40
C ASN A 262 -0.33 14.27 -8.41
N ALA A 263 -0.44 15.58 -8.24
CA ALA A 263 -1.12 16.45 -9.19
C ALA A 263 -0.23 16.74 -10.42
N ASN A 264 1.03 17.12 -10.19
CA ASN A 264 2.03 17.35 -11.20
C ASN A 264 3.45 17.23 -10.62
N LYS A 265 4.45 17.13 -11.50
CA LYS A 265 5.86 16.95 -11.15
C LYS A 265 6.44 18.14 -10.37
N ASP A 266 6.11 19.36 -10.77
CA ASP A 266 6.73 20.56 -10.18
C ASP A 266 6.32 20.72 -8.71
N LEU A 267 5.04 20.46 -8.42
CA LEU A 267 4.54 20.48 -7.04
C LEU A 267 5.21 19.40 -6.18
N VAL A 268 5.45 18.22 -6.74
CA VAL A 268 6.20 17.15 -6.04
C VAL A 268 7.61 17.61 -5.72
N ILE A 269 8.32 18.20 -6.68
CA ILE A 269 9.69 18.71 -6.48
C ILE A 269 9.71 19.80 -5.42
N GLN A 270 8.76 20.73 -5.46
CA GLN A 270 8.64 21.82 -4.46
C GLN A 270 8.40 21.27 -3.05
N ASN A 271 7.54 20.25 -2.91
CA ASN A 271 7.23 19.65 -1.62
C ASN A 271 8.41 18.82 -1.08
N ILE A 272 9.09 18.05 -1.93
CA ILE A 272 10.30 17.32 -1.53
C ILE A 272 11.38 18.27 -0.99
N LYS A 273 11.55 19.46 -1.57
CA LYS A 273 12.48 20.49 -1.04
C LYS A 273 12.12 21.01 0.34
N LYS A 274 10.86 20.90 0.76
CA LYS A 274 10.39 21.27 2.10
C LYS A 274 10.48 20.15 3.12
N HIS A 275 10.94 18.96 2.70
CA HIS A 275 11.12 17.83 3.59
C HIS A 275 12.32 18.05 4.51
N ASN A 276 12.12 17.71 5.79
CA ASN A 276 13.19 17.62 6.79
C ASN A 276 13.02 16.32 7.57
N GLU A 277 14.03 15.48 7.51
CA GLU A 277 14.01 14.14 8.14
C GLU A 277 13.81 14.15 9.66
N ASN A 278 14.06 15.30 10.32
CA ASN A 278 13.88 15.48 11.77
C ASN A 278 12.56 16.19 12.13
N ALA A 279 11.83 16.72 11.14
CA ALA A 279 10.57 17.41 11.42
C ALA A 279 9.46 16.42 11.83
N PRO A 280 8.50 16.85 12.69
CA PRO A 280 7.37 16.02 13.07
C PRO A 280 6.38 15.77 11.91
N PHE A 281 6.38 16.62 10.88
CA PHE A 281 5.63 16.46 9.65
C PHE A 281 6.48 15.82 8.55
N LEU A 282 5.83 15.10 7.63
CA LEU A 282 6.51 14.66 6.42
C LEU A 282 7.00 15.84 5.58
N ILE A 283 6.18 16.89 5.48
CA ILE A 283 6.47 18.12 4.72
C ILE A 283 6.10 19.34 5.55
N GLY A 284 7.00 20.31 5.59
CA GLY A 284 6.81 21.57 6.29
C GLY A 284 7.00 21.46 7.79
N ASN A 285 6.56 22.48 8.51
CA ASN A 285 6.70 22.62 9.95
C ASN A 285 5.35 23.01 10.59
N VAL A 286 5.33 23.13 11.92
CA VAL A 286 4.20 23.71 12.65
C VAL A 286 4.07 25.18 12.26
N GLU A 287 2.86 25.59 11.92
CA GLU A 287 2.53 26.96 11.49
C GLU A 287 1.66 27.66 12.54
N LYS A 288 1.76 29.00 12.56
CA LYS A 288 0.88 29.81 13.42
C LYS A 288 -0.57 29.61 13.00
N GLY A 289 -1.40 29.12 13.92
CA GLY A 289 -2.81 28.83 13.64
C GLY A 289 -3.11 27.32 13.47
N ASP A 290 -2.09 26.44 13.51
CA ASP A 290 -2.30 25.01 13.53
C ASP A 290 -3.07 24.59 14.80
N LYS A 291 -4.14 23.84 14.59
CA LYS A 291 -4.94 23.22 15.65
C LYS A 291 -4.51 21.77 15.79
N ILE A 292 -3.57 21.50 16.69
CA ILE A 292 -3.04 20.16 16.93
C ILE A 292 -3.93 19.44 17.92
N THR A 293 -4.47 18.29 17.50
CA THR A 293 -5.29 17.39 18.34
C THR A 293 -4.65 16.01 18.42
N GLU A 294 -4.66 15.41 19.59
CA GLU A 294 -4.19 14.02 19.72
C GLU A 294 -5.22 13.04 19.14
N ALA A 295 -4.74 12.06 18.39
CA ALA A 295 -5.58 10.99 17.87
C ALA A 295 -6.11 10.10 19.00
N LYS A 296 -7.39 9.79 18.99
CA LYS A 296 -7.96 8.76 19.84
C LYS A 296 -7.56 7.38 19.32
N GLN A 297 -6.45 6.86 19.81
CA GLN A 297 -5.88 5.59 19.37
C GLN A 297 -6.21 4.48 20.36
N LYS A 298 -6.70 3.36 19.83
CA LYS A 298 -7.00 2.15 20.61
C LYS A 298 -6.54 0.94 19.81
N SER A 299 -5.96 -0.05 20.49
CA SER A 299 -5.71 -1.37 19.90
C SER A 299 -7.04 -2.03 19.49
N TRP A 300 -7.02 -2.74 18.38
CA TRP A 300 -8.13 -3.55 17.87
C TRP A 300 -7.90 -5.04 18.13
N ILE A 301 -6.77 -5.41 18.72
CA ILE A 301 -6.50 -6.81 19.08
C ILE A 301 -7.55 -7.23 20.12
N ALA A 302 -8.26 -8.33 19.81
CA ALA A 302 -9.23 -8.92 20.70
C ALA A 302 -8.54 -9.31 22.02
N SER A 303 -9.05 -8.82 23.15
CA SER A 303 -8.62 -9.31 24.44
C SER A 303 -9.17 -10.72 24.60
N PHE A 304 -8.30 -11.73 24.69
CA PHE A 304 -8.69 -13.04 25.18
C PHE A 304 -9.12 -12.88 26.63
N ASN A 305 -10.43 -12.81 26.87
CA ASN A 305 -10.95 -13.16 28.19
C ASN A 305 -10.71 -14.66 28.35
N GLU A 306 -9.64 -15.03 29.04
CA GLU A 306 -9.54 -16.35 29.65
C GLU A 306 -10.67 -16.41 30.71
N GLN A 307 -11.83 -16.88 30.29
CA GLN A 307 -12.76 -17.48 31.23
C GLN A 307 -12.09 -18.77 31.71
N ILE A 308 -11.30 -18.64 32.78
CA ILE A 308 -10.94 -19.79 33.62
C ILE A 308 -12.24 -20.25 34.24
N SER A 309 -12.90 -21.22 33.61
CA SER A 309 -13.96 -21.99 34.28
C SER A 309 -13.24 -22.89 35.29
N PHE A 310 -13.27 -22.49 36.52
CA PHE A 310 -13.01 -23.41 37.62
C PHE A 310 -14.17 -24.42 37.63
N ILE A 311 -13.91 -25.66 37.18
CA ILE A 311 -14.69 -26.83 37.50
C ILE A 311 -14.00 -27.54 38.67
#